data_5be59839ce81620e737618561fa966c7
#
_entry.id   5be59839ce81620e737618561fa966c7
#
_cell.length_a   1.000
_cell.length_b   1.000
_cell.length_c   1.000
_cell.angle_alpha   90.00
_cell.angle_beta   90.00
_cell.angle_gamma   90.00
#
_symmetry.space_group_name_H-M   'P 1'
#
loop_
_entity.id
_entity.type
_entity.pdbx_description
1 polymer ?
#
loop_
_entity_poly.entity_id
_entity_poly.type
_entity_poly.pdbx_seq_one_letter_code
_entity_poly.pdbx_strand_id
1 'polypeptide(L)'
;MQTVGIIAEYNPFHKGHAYQIEEAKKAANADFAVVAMSGNFVQRGAPAIIDKYTRTKMALEGGADLVLELPVPFATAAAPIFAEAGVSLLTRLGCVDALCFGSESGNIDSLINSARTLQEEPPEYKALLQRFLREGNSYPKSVQMAMNSMGTLLTASPNDTLGVEYIKALLASGSTMKPFAVKREGNDYHDTKLSLGFASASAIRNQIECESASSISSLSAFLPETSFSLMEKAFCHTFPITEDDFSLALGMIINAGKMTNGMDLLHAAEMTPELYDRIQRILCTGQAFTFSELAQNLKTKNITRARINRALLHCLLSISQDDMELFRASGFCSYARILGFKSNASSLLKAVKNNANIPVITKLADAKNKLDETGNKILSHELASSFLYRQAVWCKFHETLPDEFRAGIVII
;
A
#
# COMPACT_ATOMS: atom_id res chain seq x y z
N MET A 1 -11.09 -26.44 -3.96
CA MET A 1 -10.21 -25.48 -3.26
C MET A 1 -10.63 -24.10 -3.72
N GLN A 2 -11.18 -23.30 -2.84
CA GLN A 2 -11.56 -21.91 -3.09
C GLN A 2 -10.55 -20.99 -2.39
N THR A 3 -10.15 -19.90 -3.04
CA THR A 3 -9.12 -19.01 -2.53
C THR A 3 -9.59 -17.57 -2.60
N VAL A 4 -9.48 -16.84 -1.48
CA VAL A 4 -9.76 -15.40 -1.44
C VAL A 4 -8.47 -14.59 -1.39
N GLY A 5 -8.37 -13.57 -2.23
CA GLY A 5 -7.29 -12.60 -2.25
C GLY A 5 -7.65 -11.36 -1.43
N ILE A 6 -6.66 -10.79 -0.78
CA ILE A 6 -6.75 -9.52 -0.03
C ILE A 6 -5.55 -8.67 -0.41
N ILE A 7 -5.75 -7.38 -0.68
CA ILE A 7 -4.67 -6.42 -0.91
C ILE A 7 -4.58 -5.54 0.33
N ALA A 8 -3.40 -5.44 0.97
CA ALA A 8 -3.27 -4.81 2.26
C ALA A 8 -1.91 -4.15 2.51
N GLU A 9 -1.88 -3.22 3.45
CA GLU A 9 -0.66 -2.62 4.00
C GLU A 9 -0.23 -3.27 5.32
N TYR A 10 -1.20 -3.57 6.19
CA TYR A 10 -0.99 -4.07 7.56
C TYR A 10 0.02 -3.23 8.36
N ASN A 11 -0.22 -1.95 8.46
CA ASN A 11 0.72 -0.98 9.02
C ASN A 11 0.23 -0.33 10.35
N PRO A 12 0.31 -1.03 11.51
CA PRO A 12 0.61 -2.46 11.71
C PRO A 12 -0.62 -3.36 11.51
N PHE A 13 -0.43 -4.69 11.59
CA PHE A 13 -1.52 -5.66 11.62
C PHE A 13 -2.26 -5.57 12.96
N HIS A 14 -3.60 -5.48 12.92
CA HIS A 14 -4.45 -5.31 14.11
C HIS A 14 -5.69 -6.21 14.08
N LYS A 15 -6.48 -6.25 15.17
CA LYS A 15 -7.68 -7.10 15.28
C LYS A 15 -8.68 -6.92 14.14
N GLY A 16 -8.85 -5.70 13.62
CA GLY A 16 -9.70 -5.45 12.46
C GLY A 16 -9.23 -6.14 11.18
N HIS A 17 -7.92 -6.34 11.00
CA HIS A 17 -7.39 -7.09 9.86
C HIS A 17 -7.59 -8.60 10.03
N ALA A 18 -7.43 -9.13 11.23
CA ALA A 18 -7.74 -10.55 11.52
C ALA A 18 -9.23 -10.84 11.27
N TYR A 19 -10.11 -9.98 11.76
CA TYR A 19 -11.55 -10.04 11.48
C TYR A 19 -11.85 -10.01 9.97
N GLN A 20 -11.22 -9.11 9.22
CA GLN A 20 -11.39 -9.03 7.78
C GLN A 20 -10.98 -10.32 7.07
N ILE A 21 -9.86 -10.96 7.45
CA ILE A 21 -9.41 -12.22 6.86
C ILE A 21 -10.42 -13.34 7.14
N GLU A 22 -10.92 -13.41 8.38
CA GLU A 22 -11.91 -14.41 8.76
C GLU A 22 -13.22 -14.25 7.98
N GLU A 23 -13.77 -13.03 7.94
CA GLU A 23 -15.00 -12.73 7.20
C GLU A 23 -14.81 -12.88 5.68
N ALA A 24 -13.64 -12.57 5.14
CA ALA A 24 -13.32 -12.81 3.74
C ALA A 24 -13.40 -14.28 3.37
N LYS A 25 -12.82 -15.17 4.20
CA LYS A 25 -12.92 -16.61 4.00
C LYS A 25 -14.36 -17.10 4.07
N LYS A 26 -15.15 -16.60 5.04
CA LYS A 26 -16.58 -16.96 5.17
C LYS A 26 -17.38 -16.49 3.97
N ALA A 27 -17.27 -15.21 3.59
CA ALA A 27 -18.03 -14.62 2.49
C ALA A 27 -17.76 -15.29 1.13
N ALA A 28 -16.50 -15.64 0.88
CA ALA A 28 -16.10 -16.33 -0.35
C ALA A 28 -16.21 -17.86 -0.27
N ASN A 29 -16.61 -18.44 0.88
CA ASN A 29 -16.53 -19.86 1.19
C ASN A 29 -15.14 -20.44 0.81
N ALA A 30 -14.08 -19.71 1.21
CA ALA A 30 -12.71 -19.98 0.79
C ALA A 30 -11.96 -20.84 1.83
N ASP A 31 -11.21 -21.81 1.32
CA ASP A 31 -10.31 -22.65 2.11
C ASP A 31 -9.06 -21.87 2.54
N PHE A 32 -8.60 -20.96 1.68
CA PHE A 32 -7.35 -20.22 1.85
C PHE A 32 -7.51 -18.72 1.60
N ALA A 33 -6.71 -17.92 2.34
CA ALA A 33 -6.54 -16.48 2.12
C ALA A 33 -5.12 -16.17 1.64
N VAL A 34 -5.03 -15.52 0.47
CA VAL A 34 -3.79 -15.00 -0.12
C VAL A 34 -3.75 -13.50 0.05
N VAL A 35 -2.69 -12.98 0.65
CA VAL A 35 -2.52 -11.55 0.88
C VAL A 35 -1.43 -10.99 -0.02
N ALA A 36 -1.76 -10.00 -0.85
CA ALA A 36 -0.81 -9.13 -1.52
C ALA A 36 -0.51 -7.94 -0.60
N MET A 37 0.66 -7.94 0.04
CA MET A 37 1.02 -7.00 1.10
C MET A 37 2.09 -6.02 0.63
N SER A 38 1.90 -4.72 0.89
CA SER A 38 2.95 -3.70 0.71
C SER A 38 4.23 -4.10 1.44
N GLY A 39 5.37 -3.92 0.79
CA GLY A 39 6.70 -4.15 1.37
C GLY A 39 7.01 -3.17 2.52
N ASN A 40 8.23 -2.65 2.59
CA ASN A 40 8.66 -1.74 3.66
C ASN A 40 8.13 -0.30 3.51
N PHE A 41 7.46 0.03 2.41
CA PHE A 41 6.80 1.30 2.18
C PHE A 41 5.37 1.09 1.72
N VAL A 42 4.50 2.04 2.05
CA VAL A 42 3.05 1.89 1.92
C VAL A 42 2.42 3.00 1.07
N GLN A 43 1.18 2.80 0.64
CA GLN A 43 0.44 3.62 -0.32
C GLN A 43 0.30 5.11 0.08
N ARG A 44 0.38 5.42 1.35
CA ARG A 44 0.35 6.81 1.83
C ARG A 44 1.64 7.57 1.59
N GLY A 45 2.67 6.95 1.00
CA GLY A 45 3.98 7.55 0.78
C GLY A 45 4.81 7.63 2.05
N ALA A 46 4.71 6.63 2.90
CA ALA A 46 5.44 6.54 4.16
C ALA A 46 6.11 5.18 4.31
N PRO A 47 7.14 5.03 5.16
CA PRO A 47 7.60 3.72 5.56
C PRO A 47 6.49 2.99 6.34
N ALA A 48 6.47 1.67 6.25
CA ALA A 48 5.74 0.87 7.21
C ALA A 48 6.42 1.02 8.58
N ILE A 49 5.60 1.18 9.64
CA ILE A 49 6.12 1.45 10.98
C ILE A 49 7.00 0.30 11.52
N ILE A 50 6.77 -0.92 11.03
CA ILE A 50 7.53 -2.14 11.34
C ILE A 50 7.80 -2.91 10.05
N ASP A 51 8.91 -3.64 9.99
CA ASP A 51 9.40 -4.32 8.79
C ASP A 51 8.41 -5.33 8.19
N LYS A 52 8.57 -5.63 6.90
CA LYS A 52 7.67 -6.49 6.14
C LYS A 52 7.65 -7.96 6.62
N TYR A 53 8.77 -8.50 7.11
CA TYR A 53 8.83 -9.90 7.56
C TYR A 53 8.09 -10.08 8.89
N THR A 54 8.23 -9.13 9.81
CA THR A 54 7.45 -9.10 11.05
C THR A 54 5.95 -8.97 10.74
N ARG A 55 5.55 -8.08 9.79
CA ARG A 55 4.15 -7.96 9.36
C ARG A 55 3.64 -9.21 8.65
N THR A 56 4.49 -9.88 7.88
CA THR A 56 4.16 -11.18 7.27
C THR A 56 3.83 -12.22 8.33
N LYS A 57 4.65 -12.32 9.37
CA LYS A 57 4.38 -13.23 10.49
C LYS A 57 3.07 -12.90 11.20
N MET A 58 2.82 -11.62 11.47
CA MET A 58 1.55 -11.17 12.07
C MET A 58 0.35 -11.54 11.19
N ALA A 59 0.44 -11.37 9.88
CA ALA A 59 -0.64 -11.69 8.97
C ALA A 59 -0.92 -13.20 8.90
N LEU A 60 0.13 -14.03 8.87
CA LEU A 60 0.00 -15.49 8.88
C LEU A 60 -0.63 -15.98 10.18
N GLU A 61 -0.14 -15.51 11.34
CA GLU A 61 -0.74 -15.80 12.65
C GLU A 61 -2.19 -15.28 12.74
N GLY A 62 -2.47 -14.17 12.08
CA GLY A 62 -3.80 -13.55 12.01
C GLY A 62 -4.76 -14.16 11.01
N GLY A 63 -4.41 -15.29 10.35
CA GLY A 63 -5.35 -16.05 9.51
C GLY A 63 -5.02 -16.13 8.02
N ALA A 64 -4.06 -15.35 7.51
CA ALA A 64 -3.57 -15.49 6.13
C ALA A 64 -2.83 -16.83 5.95
N ASP A 65 -2.93 -17.42 4.75
CA ASP A 65 -2.27 -18.69 4.43
C ASP A 65 -1.04 -18.50 3.55
N LEU A 66 -1.04 -17.46 2.73
CA LEU A 66 0.07 -17.05 1.87
C LEU A 66 0.17 -15.53 1.83
N VAL A 67 1.36 -14.99 2.00
CA VAL A 67 1.65 -13.55 1.89
C VAL A 67 2.66 -13.34 0.77
N LEU A 68 2.25 -12.50 -0.18
CA LEU A 68 3.05 -12.06 -1.33
C LEU A 68 3.45 -10.60 -1.13
N GLU A 69 4.59 -10.23 -1.66
CA GLU A 69 5.03 -8.83 -1.70
C GLU A 69 4.40 -8.10 -2.88
N LEU A 70 3.69 -7.00 -2.60
CA LEU A 70 3.33 -6.02 -3.62
C LEU A 70 4.54 -5.11 -3.83
N PRO A 71 5.16 -5.11 -5.02
CA PRO A 71 6.40 -4.37 -5.26
C PRO A 71 6.28 -2.87 -4.98
N VAL A 72 7.36 -2.28 -4.46
CA VAL A 72 7.37 -0.90 -3.94
C VAL A 72 6.91 0.16 -4.94
N PRO A 73 7.20 0.10 -6.26
CA PRO A 73 6.69 1.11 -7.20
C PRO A 73 5.16 1.20 -7.19
N PHE A 74 4.48 0.08 -6.98
CA PHE A 74 3.02 0.00 -6.93
C PHE A 74 2.48 0.18 -5.52
N ALA A 75 3.17 -0.38 -4.53
CA ALA A 75 2.78 -0.26 -3.13
C ALA A 75 2.77 1.19 -2.62
N THR A 76 3.53 2.07 -3.28
CA THR A 76 3.65 3.50 -2.93
C THR A 76 2.98 4.43 -3.96
N ALA A 77 2.17 3.90 -4.88
CA ALA A 77 1.50 4.67 -5.90
C ALA A 77 0.10 5.16 -5.48
N ALA A 78 -0.53 5.99 -6.32
CA ALA A 78 -1.91 6.41 -6.15
C ALA A 78 -2.88 5.22 -6.18
N ALA A 79 -4.06 5.38 -5.57
CA ALA A 79 -5.05 4.31 -5.41
C ALA A 79 -5.38 3.52 -6.69
N PRO A 80 -5.54 4.13 -7.88
CA PRO A 80 -5.76 3.38 -9.11
C PRO A 80 -4.62 2.39 -9.43
N ILE A 81 -3.36 2.87 -9.41
CA ILE A 81 -2.19 2.05 -9.73
C ILE A 81 -1.97 0.96 -8.66
N PHE A 82 -2.14 1.31 -7.40
CA PHE A 82 -2.08 0.35 -6.28
C PHE A 82 -3.10 -0.78 -6.48
N ALA A 83 -4.33 -0.44 -6.85
CA ALA A 83 -5.41 -1.40 -7.10
C ALA A 83 -5.14 -2.26 -8.33
N GLU A 84 -4.76 -1.64 -9.46
CA GLU A 84 -4.45 -2.34 -10.72
C GLU A 84 -3.30 -3.35 -10.52
N ALA A 85 -2.24 -2.95 -9.81
CA ALA A 85 -1.10 -3.83 -9.54
C ALA A 85 -1.46 -4.98 -8.58
N GLY A 86 -2.18 -4.69 -7.49
CA GLY A 86 -2.61 -5.74 -6.55
C GLY A 86 -3.54 -6.75 -7.19
N VAL A 87 -4.52 -6.28 -8.00
CA VAL A 87 -5.43 -7.14 -8.78
C VAL A 87 -4.65 -7.93 -9.82
N SER A 88 -3.70 -7.30 -10.55
CA SER A 88 -2.84 -7.98 -11.51
C SER A 88 -2.05 -9.11 -10.85
N LEU A 89 -1.42 -8.85 -9.69
CA LEU A 89 -0.66 -9.86 -8.95
C LEU A 89 -1.52 -11.06 -8.60
N LEU A 90 -2.69 -10.85 -8.00
CA LEU A 90 -3.59 -11.91 -7.57
C LEU A 90 -4.18 -12.69 -8.77
N THR A 91 -4.57 -11.98 -9.85
CA THR A 91 -5.08 -12.61 -11.08
C THR A 91 -4.03 -13.51 -11.71
N ARG A 92 -2.77 -13.05 -11.78
CA ARG A 92 -1.66 -13.78 -12.40
C ARG A 92 -1.19 -15.00 -11.62
N LEU A 93 -1.62 -15.18 -10.35
CA LEU A 93 -1.45 -16.45 -9.65
C LEU A 93 -2.30 -17.59 -10.23
N GLY A 94 -3.39 -17.26 -10.93
CA GLY A 94 -4.25 -18.24 -11.61
C GLY A 94 -5.01 -19.20 -10.68
N CYS A 95 -5.06 -18.90 -9.38
CA CYS A 95 -5.73 -19.75 -8.39
C CYS A 95 -6.48 -18.95 -7.32
N VAL A 96 -6.74 -17.67 -7.55
CA VAL A 96 -7.51 -16.80 -6.66
C VAL A 96 -8.90 -16.61 -7.26
N ASP A 97 -9.94 -17.00 -6.53
CA ASP A 97 -11.32 -17.05 -7.03
C ASP A 97 -12.13 -15.80 -6.65
N ALA A 98 -11.70 -15.11 -5.59
CA ALA A 98 -12.39 -13.96 -5.05
C ALA A 98 -11.39 -12.87 -4.61
N LEU A 99 -11.80 -11.60 -4.66
CA LEU A 99 -11.10 -10.48 -4.06
C LEU A 99 -11.96 -9.90 -2.94
N CYS A 100 -11.43 -9.83 -1.73
CA CYS A 100 -12.12 -9.25 -0.59
C CYS A 100 -11.41 -8.01 -0.06
N PHE A 101 -12.18 -6.98 0.27
CA PHE A 101 -11.67 -5.73 0.85
C PHE A 101 -12.62 -5.19 1.92
N GLY A 102 -12.08 -4.37 2.83
CA GLY A 102 -12.88 -3.66 3.82
C GLY A 102 -13.64 -2.50 3.18
N SER A 103 -14.85 -2.23 3.64
CA SER A 103 -15.72 -1.16 3.14
C SER A 103 -16.45 -0.51 4.31
N GLU A 104 -16.57 0.80 4.31
CA GLU A 104 -17.37 1.52 5.31
C GLU A 104 -18.86 1.31 5.07
N SER A 105 -19.29 1.33 3.81
CA SER A 105 -20.68 1.10 3.45
C SER A 105 -21.11 -0.37 3.54
N GLY A 106 -20.19 -1.29 3.26
CA GLY A 106 -20.47 -2.73 3.15
C GLY A 106 -21.41 -3.09 1.99
N ASN A 107 -21.72 -2.15 1.10
CA ASN A 107 -22.66 -2.35 0.00
C ASN A 107 -21.95 -2.62 -1.31
N ILE A 108 -21.69 -3.91 -1.60
CA ILE A 108 -20.94 -4.32 -2.78
C ILE A 108 -21.63 -3.92 -4.09
N ASP A 109 -22.96 -3.95 -4.17
CA ASP A 109 -23.69 -3.60 -5.39
C ASP A 109 -23.54 -2.13 -5.72
N SER A 110 -23.59 -1.25 -4.71
CA SER A 110 -23.34 0.18 -4.88
C SER A 110 -21.91 0.44 -5.36
N LEU A 111 -20.91 -0.27 -4.82
CA LEU A 111 -19.52 -0.13 -5.24
C LEU A 111 -19.30 -0.63 -6.67
N ILE A 112 -19.94 -1.73 -7.08
CA ILE A 112 -19.90 -2.25 -8.46
C ILE A 112 -20.52 -1.23 -9.42
N ASN A 113 -21.67 -0.68 -9.09
CA ASN A 113 -22.34 0.34 -9.92
C ASN A 113 -21.47 1.60 -10.05
N SER A 114 -20.85 2.05 -8.96
CA SER A 114 -19.92 3.16 -8.97
C SER A 114 -18.71 2.88 -9.88
N ALA A 115 -18.11 1.71 -9.76
CA ALA A 115 -16.96 1.30 -10.57
C ALA A 115 -17.29 1.28 -12.07
N ARG A 116 -18.44 0.72 -12.46
CA ARG A 116 -18.91 0.69 -13.85
C ARG A 116 -19.12 2.09 -14.39
N THR A 117 -19.86 2.95 -13.67
CA THR A 117 -20.12 4.34 -14.07
C THR A 117 -18.81 5.12 -14.29
N LEU A 118 -17.83 4.96 -13.37
CA LEU A 118 -16.54 5.63 -13.48
C LEU A 118 -15.66 5.06 -14.59
N GLN A 119 -15.84 3.81 -14.99
CA GLN A 119 -15.10 3.20 -16.08
C GLN A 119 -15.70 3.52 -17.46
N GLU A 120 -17.02 3.50 -17.56
CA GLU A 120 -17.75 3.76 -18.82
C GLU A 120 -17.88 5.25 -19.12
N GLU A 121 -17.85 6.08 -18.08
CA GLU A 121 -18.01 7.54 -18.16
C GLU A 121 -19.17 7.96 -19.10
N PRO A 122 -20.41 7.57 -18.83
CA PRO A 122 -21.54 7.86 -19.69
C PRO A 122 -21.68 9.38 -19.91
N PRO A 123 -22.28 9.83 -21.06
CA PRO A 123 -22.38 11.25 -21.38
C PRO A 123 -22.99 12.11 -20.28
N GLU A 124 -23.97 11.58 -19.55
CA GLU A 124 -24.59 12.27 -18.42
C GLU A 124 -23.60 12.51 -17.29
N TYR A 125 -22.80 11.50 -16.93
CA TYR A 125 -21.75 11.63 -15.93
C TYR A 125 -20.73 12.71 -16.32
N LYS A 126 -20.25 12.67 -17.59
CA LYS A 126 -19.29 13.67 -18.11
C LYS A 126 -19.83 15.09 -18.02
N ALA A 127 -21.10 15.29 -18.37
CA ALA A 127 -21.74 16.60 -18.32
C ALA A 127 -21.84 17.11 -16.86
N LEU A 128 -22.26 16.26 -15.93
CA LEU A 128 -22.34 16.58 -14.50
C LEU A 128 -20.97 16.90 -13.91
N LEU A 129 -19.97 16.07 -14.21
CA LEU A 129 -18.60 16.25 -13.73
C LEU A 129 -18.02 17.60 -14.21
N GLN A 130 -18.17 17.92 -15.49
CA GLN A 130 -17.73 19.20 -16.05
C GLN A 130 -18.46 20.39 -15.42
N ARG A 131 -19.75 20.28 -15.17
CA ARG A 131 -20.53 21.30 -14.48
C ARG A 131 -19.96 21.57 -13.08
N PHE A 132 -19.77 20.54 -12.26
CA PHE A 132 -19.29 20.72 -10.89
C PHE A 132 -17.84 21.21 -10.84
N LEU A 133 -17.00 20.86 -11.81
CA LEU A 133 -15.65 21.41 -11.93
C LEU A 133 -15.67 22.91 -12.26
N ARG A 134 -16.57 23.36 -13.16
CA ARG A 134 -16.75 24.79 -13.48
C ARG A 134 -17.29 25.60 -12.30
N GLU A 135 -18.05 24.96 -11.38
CA GLU A 135 -18.49 25.56 -10.13
C GLU A 135 -17.36 25.72 -9.10
N GLY A 136 -16.12 25.34 -9.44
CA GLY A 136 -14.92 25.51 -8.60
C GLY A 136 -14.73 24.42 -7.55
N ASN A 137 -15.43 23.29 -7.66
CA ASN A 137 -15.20 22.15 -6.77
C ASN A 137 -13.91 21.42 -7.15
N SER A 138 -13.27 20.78 -6.15
CA SER A 138 -12.13 19.89 -6.42
C SER A 138 -12.60 18.66 -7.21
N TYR A 139 -11.68 18.04 -7.97
CA TYR A 139 -11.99 16.86 -8.78
C TYR A 139 -12.68 15.74 -7.98
N PRO A 140 -12.17 15.29 -6.80
CA PRO A 140 -12.84 14.24 -6.02
C PRO A 140 -14.26 14.63 -5.59
N LYS A 141 -14.47 15.89 -5.19
CA LYS A 141 -15.79 16.39 -4.82
C LYS A 141 -16.74 16.44 -6.02
N SER A 142 -16.25 16.85 -7.18
CA SER A 142 -17.04 16.89 -8.42
C SER A 142 -17.46 15.49 -8.87
N VAL A 143 -16.57 14.50 -8.77
CA VAL A 143 -16.87 13.08 -9.01
C VAL A 143 -17.98 12.61 -8.07
N GLN A 144 -17.84 12.84 -6.77
CA GLN A 144 -18.85 12.45 -5.78
C GLN A 144 -20.22 13.09 -6.08
N MET A 145 -20.24 14.40 -6.38
CA MET A 145 -21.48 15.11 -6.70
C MET A 145 -22.13 14.59 -7.99
N ALA A 146 -21.34 14.31 -9.03
CA ALA A 146 -21.84 13.74 -10.28
C ALA A 146 -22.45 12.36 -10.05
N MET A 147 -21.78 11.47 -9.34
CA MET A 147 -22.26 10.13 -8.99
C MET A 147 -23.56 10.19 -8.19
N ASN A 148 -23.60 11.02 -7.14
CA ASN A 148 -24.80 11.19 -6.31
C ASN A 148 -25.98 11.74 -7.12
N SER A 149 -25.74 12.64 -8.08
CA SER A 149 -26.79 13.18 -8.96
C SER A 149 -27.37 12.12 -9.90
N MET A 150 -26.61 11.06 -10.20
CA MET A 150 -27.06 9.90 -10.97
C MET A 150 -27.70 8.80 -10.11
N GLY A 151 -27.92 9.06 -8.81
CA GLY A 151 -28.51 8.09 -7.89
C GLY A 151 -27.53 7.00 -7.43
N THR A 152 -26.24 7.12 -7.76
CA THR A 152 -25.19 6.21 -7.32
C THR A 152 -24.49 6.83 -6.11
N LEU A 153 -24.73 6.29 -4.91
CA LEU A 153 -24.07 6.79 -3.70
C LEU A 153 -22.59 6.41 -3.72
N LEU A 154 -21.74 7.39 -4.02
CA LEU A 154 -20.31 7.29 -3.79
C LEU A 154 -19.99 7.98 -2.47
N THR A 155 -19.64 7.20 -1.47
CA THR A 155 -19.12 7.75 -0.20
C THR A 155 -17.69 8.22 -0.43
N ALA A 156 -17.32 9.36 0.19
CA ALA A 156 -15.92 9.83 0.16
C ALA A 156 -15.03 9.07 1.16
N SER A 157 -15.48 7.91 1.62
CA SER A 157 -14.74 7.10 2.57
C SER A 157 -13.53 6.43 1.89
N PRO A 158 -12.39 6.36 2.55
CA PRO A 158 -11.15 5.89 1.93
C PRO A 158 -11.19 4.44 1.47
N ASN A 159 -11.81 3.53 2.24
CA ASN A 159 -11.85 2.13 1.86
C ASN A 159 -12.88 1.86 0.75
N ASP A 160 -14.04 2.55 0.74
CA ASP A 160 -14.98 2.46 -0.38
C ASP A 160 -14.36 3.00 -1.67
N THR A 161 -13.63 4.14 -1.58
CA THR A 161 -12.88 4.67 -2.73
C THR A 161 -11.89 3.64 -3.27
N LEU A 162 -11.12 3.00 -2.40
CA LEU A 162 -10.17 1.95 -2.79
C LEU A 162 -10.90 0.69 -3.31
N GLY A 163 -12.03 0.32 -2.71
CA GLY A 163 -12.90 -0.77 -3.16
C GLY A 163 -13.41 -0.55 -4.59
N VAL A 164 -13.82 0.67 -4.92
CA VAL A 164 -14.20 1.04 -6.30
C VAL A 164 -13.02 0.87 -7.26
N GLU A 165 -11.80 1.30 -6.88
CA GLU A 165 -10.62 1.12 -7.73
C GLU A 165 -10.27 -0.36 -7.92
N TYR A 166 -10.42 -1.21 -6.89
CA TYR A 166 -10.26 -2.66 -7.04
C TYR A 166 -11.26 -3.26 -8.04
N ILE A 167 -12.53 -2.86 -7.96
CA ILE A 167 -13.56 -3.36 -8.88
C ILE A 167 -13.30 -2.87 -10.30
N LYS A 168 -12.88 -1.61 -10.49
CA LYS A 168 -12.45 -1.08 -11.80
C LYS A 168 -11.30 -1.90 -12.37
N ALA A 169 -10.29 -2.22 -11.55
CA ALA A 169 -9.16 -3.05 -11.97
C ALA A 169 -9.59 -4.47 -12.37
N LEU A 170 -10.53 -5.09 -11.64
CA LEU A 170 -11.11 -6.38 -12.00
C LEU A 170 -11.81 -6.33 -13.36
N LEU A 171 -12.65 -5.32 -13.57
CA LEU A 171 -13.38 -5.11 -14.83
C LEU A 171 -12.43 -4.86 -16.00
N ALA A 172 -11.42 -4.00 -15.81
CA ALA A 172 -10.46 -3.64 -16.86
C ALA A 172 -9.54 -4.80 -17.25
N SER A 173 -9.14 -5.64 -16.29
CA SER A 173 -8.27 -6.80 -16.55
C SER A 173 -9.00 -8.02 -17.08
N GLY A 174 -10.33 -8.01 -17.10
CA GLY A 174 -11.14 -9.21 -17.42
C GLY A 174 -10.94 -10.35 -16.41
N SER A 175 -10.56 -10.02 -15.17
CA SER A 175 -10.35 -11.01 -14.12
C SER A 175 -11.64 -11.72 -13.75
N THR A 176 -11.55 -13.01 -13.48
CA THR A 176 -12.68 -13.86 -13.04
C THR A 176 -12.92 -13.81 -11.54
N MET A 177 -12.06 -13.13 -10.76
CA MET A 177 -12.23 -12.99 -9.33
C MET A 177 -13.53 -12.24 -9.00
N LYS A 178 -14.31 -12.78 -8.08
CA LYS A 178 -15.54 -12.13 -7.60
C LYS A 178 -15.22 -11.13 -6.49
N PRO A 179 -15.67 -9.87 -6.56
CA PRO A 179 -15.46 -8.91 -5.49
C PRO A 179 -16.40 -9.14 -4.31
N PHE A 180 -15.87 -9.05 -3.09
CA PHE A 180 -16.62 -9.08 -1.83
C PHE A 180 -16.21 -7.89 -0.95
N ALA A 181 -17.18 -7.24 -0.31
CA ALA A 181 -16.96 -6.19 0.65
C ALA A 181 -17.28 -6.69 2.06
N VAL A 182 -16.32 -6.61 2.96
CA VAL A 182 -16.53 -6.82 4.40
C VAL A 182 -16.80 -5.47 5.04
N LYS A 183 -17.97 -5.32 5.67
CA LYS A 183 -18.31 -4.10 6.39
C LYS A 183 -17.36 -3.92 7.57
N ARG A 184 -16.75 -2.75 7.65
CA ARG A 184 -15.89 -2.40 8.78
C ARG A 184 -16.74 -2.19 10.01
N GLU A 185 -16.40 -2.86 11.08
CA GLU A 185 -16.95 -2.64 12.41
C GLU A 185 -16.01 -1.73 13.21
N GLY A 186 -16.54 -0.77 13.93
CA GLY A 186 -15.78 0.16 14.77
C GLY A 186 -15.81 1.60 14.28
N ASN A 187 -14.92 2.43 14.80
CA ASN A 187 -14.91 3.87 14.59
C ASN A 187 -14.60 4.28 13.15
N ASP A 188 -15.07 5.47 12.79
CA ASP A 188 -14.79 6.12 11.52
C ASP A 188 -13.28 6.22 11.27
N TYR A 189 -12.90 6.10 9.99
CA TYR A 189 -11.51 6.15 9.52
C TYR A 189 -10.73 7.40 9.99
N HIS A 190 -11.41 8.50 10.26
CA HIS A 190 -10.82 9.75 10.76
C HIS A 190 -10.66 9.80 12.28
N ASP A 191 -11.09 8.76 12.99
CA ASP A 191 -10.94 8.71 14.44
C ASP A 191 -9.48 8.45 14.80
N THR A 192 -8.83 9.48 15.33
CA THR A 192 -7.44 9.45 15.79
C THR A 192 -7.31 8.95 17.23
N LYS A 193 -8.45 8.70 17.90
CA LYS A 193 -8.48 8.23 19.29
C LYS A 193 -8.78 6.73 19.34
N LEU A 194 -8.10 6.07 20.27
CA LEU A 194 -8.39 4.68 20.63
C LEU A 194 -9.74 4.65 21.34
N SER A 195 -10.73 3.97 20.78
CA SER A 195 -12.02 3.72 21.44
C SER A 195 -12.21 2.22 21.64
N LEU A 196 -13.08 1.84 22.56
CA LEU A 196 -13.39 0.44 22.88
C LEU A 196 -13.85 -0.32 21.62
N GLY A 197 -13.09 -1.34 21.18
CA GLY A 197 -13.41 -2.18 20.03
C GLY A 197 -12.23 -2.29 19.06
N PHE A 198 -12.47 -1.94 17.80
CA PHE A 198 -11.45 -1.94 16.75
C PHE A 198 -10.81 -0.55 16.60
N ALA A 199 -9.49 -0.47 16.74
CA ALA A 199 -8.74 0.75 16.42
C ALA A 199 -8.28 0.72 14.95
N SER A 200 -8.22 1.90 14.30
CA SER A 200 -7.60 2.00 12.98
C SER A 200 -6.08 1.94 13.08
N ALA A 201 -5.41 1.46 12.01
CA ALA A 201 -3.95 1.47 11.95
C ALA A 201 -3.36 2.88 12.13
N SER A 202 -4.07 3.93 11.70
CA SER A 202 -3.66 5.33 11.90
C SER A 202 -3.74 5.72 13.38
N ALA A 203 -4.79 5.34 14.10
CA ALA A 203 -4.90 5.61 15.53
C ALA A 203 -3.78 4.90 16.32
N ILE A 204 -3.46 3.65 15.95
CA ILE A 204 -2.36 2.90 16.56
C ILE A 204 -1.02 3.61 16.32
N ARG A 205 -0.72 4.05 15.10
CA ARG A 205 0.52 4.77 14.79
C ARG A 205 0.61 6.11 15.54
N ASN A 206 -0.46 6.90 15.56
CA ASN A 206 -0.50 8.15 16.31
C ASN A 206 -0.23 7.93 17.80
N GLN A 207 -0.76 6.86 18.39
CA GLN A 207 -0.50 6.52 19.79
C GLN A 207 0.99 6.22 20.03
N ILE A 208 1.62 5.45 19.12
CA ILE A 208 3.05 5.13 19.20
C ILE A 208 3.92 6.38 19.10
N GLU A 209 3.57 7.32 18.22
CA GLU A 209 4.29 8.57 18.01
C GLU A 209 4.09 9.57 19.18
N CYS A 210 2.90 9.58 19.79
CA CYS A 210 2.58 10.48 20.91
C CYS A 210 3.12 10.01 22.27
N GLU A 211 3.24 8.71 22.45
CA GLU A 211 3.86 8.18 23.67
C GLU A 211 5.38 8.40 23.54
N SER A 212 5.95 9.30 24.33
CA SER A 212 7.41 9.41 24.55
C SER A 212 7.86 8.13 25.28
N ALA A 213 8.09 7.13 24.48
CA ALA A 213 7.72 5.77 24.68
C ALA A 213 8.68 5.01 25.60
N SER A 214 8.24 4.72 26.77
CA SER A 214 8.80 3.61 27.57
C SER A 214 8.06 2.27 27.34
N SER A 215 6.88 2.27 26.71
CA SER A 215 6.08 1.04 26.53
C SER A 215 4.95 1.23 25.50
N ILE A 216 4.61 0.15 24.79
CA ILE A 216 3.44 0.06 23.90
C ILE A 216 2.30 -0.77 24.50
N SER A 217 2.30 -0.97 25.83
CA SER A 217 1.33 -1.84 26.51
C SER A 217 -0.13 -1.42 26.33
N SER A 218 -0.40 -0.13 26.14
CA SER A 218 -1.73 0.41 25.82
C SER A 218 -2.34 -0.17 24.54
N LEU A 219 -1.51 -0.67 23.61
CA LEU A 219 -1.93 -1.24 22.34
C LEU A 219 -2.40 -2.70 22.42
N SER A 220 -2.17 -3.40 23.53
CA SER A 220 -2.52 -4.82 23.69
C SER A 220 -4.01 -5.10 23.46
N ALA A 221 -4.88 -4.16 23.80
CA ALA A 221 -6.32 -4.28 23.60
C ALA A 221 -6.73 -4.32 22.10
N PHE A 222 -5.94 -3.73 21.21
CA PHE A 222 -6.27 -3.51 19.78
C PHE A 222 -5.54 -4.47 18.83
N LEU A 223 -4.53 -5.16 19.33
CA LEU A 223 -3.72 -6.09 18.55
C LEU A 223 -4.07 -7.54 18.91
N PRO A 224 -3.99 -8.50 17.97
CA PRO A 224 -3.90 -9.91 18.34
C PRO A 224 -2.70 -10.12 19.26
N GLU A 225 -2.80 -11.07 20.19
CA GLU A 225 -1.77 -11.35 21.20
C GLU A 225 -0.39 -11.62 20.56
N THR A 226 -0.37 -12.42 19.49
CA THR A 226 0.86 -12.72 18.74
C THR A 226 1.46 -11.46 18.08
N SER A 227 0.62 -10.61 17.49
CA SER A 227 1.05 -9.34 16.89
C SER A 227 1.60 -8.39 17.94
N PHE A 228 0.93 -8.29 19.09
CA PHE A 228 1.41 -7.47 20.21
C PHE A 228 2.78 -7.96 20.71
N SER A 229 2.94 -9.26 20.94
CA SER A 229 4.22 -9.84 21.39
C SER A 229 5.36 -9.59 20.38
N LEU A 230 5.09 -9.65 19.06
CA LEU A 230 6.08 -9.35 18.02
C LEU A 230 6.46 -7.87 18.03
N MET A 231 5.48 -6.97 18.18
CA MET A 231 5.73 -5.53 18.26
C MET A 231 6.49 -5.16 19.54
N GLU A 232 6.12 -5.74 20.68
CA GLU A 232 6.79 -5.50 21.96
C GLU A 232 8.27 -5.89 21.91
N LYS A 233 8.59 -7.03 21.30
CA LYS A 233 9.98 -7.48 21.09
C LYS A 233 10.79 -6.58 20.15
N ALA A 234 10.13 -6.00 19.14
CA ALA A 234 10.77 -5.12 18.18
C ALA A 234 10.88 -3.67 18.68
N PHE A 235 10.11 -3.31 19.71
CA PHE A 235 10.01 -1.94 20.20
C PHE A 235 11.35 -1.41 20.72
N CYS A 236 11.75 -0.22 20.24
CA CYS A 236 13.05 0.40 20.52
C CYS A 236 14.28 -0.42 20.07
N HIS A 237 14.08 -1.48 19.26
CA HIS A 237 15.15 -2.26 18.62
C HIS A 237 15.12 -2.11 17.10
N THR A 238 13.97 -2.34 16.47
CA THR A 238 13.81 -2.22 15.02
C THR A 238 12.56 -1.45 14.61
N PHE A 239 11.80 -0.97 15.57
CA PHE A 239 10.50 -0.32 15.48
C PHE A 239 10.35 0.73 16.59
N PRO A 240 9.72 1.91 16.37
CA PRO A 240 9.05 2.35 15.13
C PRO A 240 9.99 3.04 14.13
N ILE A 241 9.69 2.87 12.82
CA ILE A 241 10.30 3.65 11.74
C ILE A 241 9.26 4.62 11.19
N THR A 242 9.64 5.87 11.03
CA THR A 242 8.78 6.97 10.58
C THR A 242 9.35 7.67 9.35
N GLU A 243 8.59 8.55 8.72
CA GLU A 243 9.05 9.31 7.55
C GLU A 243 10.25 10.20 7.86
N ASP A 244 10.37 10.70 9.08
CA ASP A 244 11.46 11.59 9.49
C ASP A 244 12.80 10.88 9.66
N ASP A 245 12.81 9.55 9.80
CA ASP A 245 14.05 8.76 9.79
C ASP A 245 14.76 8.78 8.41
N PHE A 246 14.08 9.30 7.37
CA PHE A 246 14.61 9.46 6.01
C PHE A 246 14.93 10.91 5.64
N SER A 247 14.81 11.85 6.57
CA SER A 247 14.98 13.30 6.31
C SER A 247 16.35 13.63 5.73
N LEU A 248 17.43 13.08 6.27
CA LEU A 248 18.79 13.31 5.77
C LEU A 248 18.95 12.79 4.34
N ALA A 249 18.49 11.55 4.06
CA ALA A 249 18.59 10.96 2.73
C ALA A 249 17.78 11.75 1.70
N LEU A 250 16.56 12.18 2.06
CA LEU A 250 15.74 13.04 1.20
C LEU A 250 16.43 14.38 0.93
N GLY A 251 16.98 15.03 1.97
CA GLY A 251 17.70 16.28 1.85
C GLY A 251 18.92 16.17 0.94
N MET A 252 19.67 15.08 1.02
CA MET A 252 20.82 14.81 0.13
C MET A 252 20.36 14.68 -1.32
N ILE A 253 19.33 13.88 -1.62
CA ILE A 253 18.85 13.64 -3.00
C ILE A 253 18.31 14.94 -3.60
N ILE A 254 17.49 15.68 -2.85
CA ILE A 254 16.91 16.93 -3.33
C ILE A 254 18.01 17.97 -3.64
N ASN A 255 19.05 18.08 -2.80
CA ASN A 255 20.14 19.03 -3.04
C ASN A 255 21.14 18.53 -4.10
N ALA A 256 21.44 17.24 -4.17
CA ALA A 256 22.30 16.67 -5.19
C ALA A 256 21.74 16.85 -6.60
N GLY A 257 20.43 16.74 -6.80
CA GLY A 257 19.76 17.04 -8.05
C GLY A 257 19.99 18.47 -8.58
N LYS A 258 20.31 19.42 -7.68
CA LYS A 258 20.70 20.81 -8.06
C LYS A 258 22.16 20.94 -8.44
N MET A 259 23.05 20.15 -7.85
CA MET A 259 24.51 20.31 -7.98
C MET A 259 25.14 19.42 -9.03
N THR A 260 24.48 18.36 -9.39
CA THR A 260 24.93 17.37 -10.38
C THR A 260 23.80 17.11 -11.36
N ASN A 261 24.11 16.67 -12.58
CA ASN A 261 23.11 16.17 -13.51
C ASN A 261 22.47 14.83 -13.00
N GLY A 262 22.20 14.75 -11.68
CA GLY A 262 21.48 13.66 -11.05
C GLY A 262 20.03 13.57 -11.51
N MET A 263 19.26 12.67 -10.92
CA MET A 263 17.85 12.50 -11.28
C MET A 263 17.14 13.86 -11.14
N ASP A 264 16.63 14.36 -12.27
CA ASP A 264 15.76 15.53 -12.23
C ASP A 264 14.51 15.17 -11.42
N LEU A 265 14.33 15.84 -10.29
CA LEU A 265 13.20 15.60 -9.39
C LEU A 265 11.85 15.70 -10.12
N LEU A 266 11.80 16.46 -11.22
CA LEU A 266 10.61 16.58 -12.04
C LEU A 266 10.21 15.26 -12.71
N HIS A 267 11.18 14.36 -12.95
CA HIS A 267 10.91 13.04 -13.53
C HIS A 267 10.50 11.99 -12.50
N ALA A 268 10.56 12.30 -11.20
CA ALA A 268 10.05 11.38 -10.18
C ALA A 268 8.54 11.13 -10.35
N ALA A 269 8.11 9.91 -10.13
CA ALA A 269 6.70 9.56 -10.24
C ALA A 269 5.85 10.42 -9.26
N GLU A 270 4.65 10.79 -9.69
CA GLU A 270 3.73 11.71 -8.99
C GLU A 270 4.23 13.15 -8.78
N MET A 271 5.45 13.50 -9.19
CA MET A 271 5.93 14.87 -9.18
C MET A 271 5.23 15.68 -10.27
N THR A 272 4.68 16.84 -9.91
CA THR A 272 4.11 17.79 -10.86
C THR A 272 4.97 19.05 -10.94
N PRO A 273 4.94 19.79 -12.04
CA PRO A 273 5.65 21.06 -12.17
C PRO A 273 5.33 22.02 -11.03
N GLU A 274 4.05 22.10 -10.62
CA GLU A 274 3.63 22.95 -9.49
C GLU A 274 4.29 22.50 -8.17
N LEU A 275 4.31 21.19 -7.88
CA LEU A 275 4.92 20.65 -6.66
C LEU A 275 6.44 20.85 -6.68
N TYR A 276 7.08 20.60 -7.83
CA TYR A 276 8.50 20.86 -8.03
C TYR A 276 8.87 22.32 -7.76
N ASP A 277 8.15 23.29 -8.36
CA ASP A 277 8.40 24.72 -8.17
C ASP A 277 8.25 25.12 -6.69
N ARG A 278 7.28 24.54 -5.98
CA ARG A 278 7.09 24.79 -4.54
C ARG A 278 8.26 24.25 -3.73
N ILE A 279 8.74 23.05 -4.04
CA ILE A 279 9.95 22.48 -3.40
C ILE A 279 11.14 23.43 -3.63
N GLN A 280 11.36 23.87 -4.87
CA GLN A 280 12.46 24.79 -5.19
C GLN A 280 12.40 26.10 -4.40
N ARG A 281 11.21 26.67 -4.22
CA ARG A 281 11.03 27.90 -3.40
C ARG A 281 11.41 27.68 -1.94
N ILE A 282 11.00 26.55 -1.34
CA ILE A 282 11.37 26.22 0.05
C ILE A 282 12.89 26.03 0.18
N LEU A 283 13.51 25.33 -0.76
CA LEU A 283 14.95 25.10 -0.76
C LEU A 283 15.76 26.41 -0.92
N CYS A 284 15.23 27.42 -1.62
CA CYS A 284 15.87 28.72 -1.76
C CYS A 284 15.94 29.50 -0.43
N THR A 285 15.15 29.15 0.56
CA THR A 285 15.24 29.80 1.90
C THR A 285 16.48 29.37 2.67
N GLY A 286 17.14 28.28 2.29
CA GLY A 286 18.30 27.71 3.00
C GLY A 286 17.95 27.09 4.36
N GLN A 287 16.67 26.95 4.69
CA GLN A 287 16.22 26.37 5.94
C GLN A 287 16.33 24.86 5.92
N ALA A 288 16.86 24.26 6.97
CA ALA A 288 16.82 22.81 7.18
C ALA A 288 15.37 22.35 7.42
N PHE A 289 15.07 21.12 7.07
CA PHE A 289 13.73 20.53 7.21
C PHE A 289 13.82 19.05 7.55
N THR A 290 12.80 18.53 8.21
CA THR A 290 12.50 17.10 8.26
C THR A 290 11.57 16.72 7.09
N PHE A 291 11.44 15.43 6.80
CA PHE A 291 10.50 14.96 5.76
C PHE A 291 9.08 15.45 6.05
N SER A 292 8.63 15.31 7.29
CA SER A 292 7.28 15.70 7.72
C SER A 292 7.04 17.20 7.63
N GLU A 293 8.01 18.04 8.02
CA GLU A 293 7.96 19.50 7.90
C GLU A 293 7.91 19.94 6.44
N LEU A 294 8.79 19.38 5.59
CA LEU A 294 8.77 19.70 4.16
C LEU A 294 7.40 19.38 3.56
N ALA A 295 6.89 18.16 3.81
CA ALA A 295 5.60 17.76 3.28
C ALA A 295 4.43 18.61 3.83
N GLN A 296 4.51 19.10 5.07
CA GLN A 296 3.52 20.02 5.65
C GLN A 296 3.56 21.39 4.97
N ASN A 297 4.75 21.92 4.72
CA ASN A 297 4.94 23.21 4.06
C ASN A 297 4.51 23.21 2.58
N LEU A 298 4.56 22.05 1.93
CA LEU A 298 4.11 21.84 0.55
C LEU A 298 2.59 21.71 0.41
N LYS A 299 1.88 21.38 1.50
CA LYS A 299 0.43 21.11 1.47
C LYS A 299 -0.37 22.34 1.03
N THR A 300 -1.37 22.09 0.17
CA THR A 300 -2.36 23.09 -0.27
C THR A 300 -3.78 22.53 -0.21
N LYS A 301 -4.77 23.37 -0.52
CA LYS A 301 -6.17 22.91 -0.65
C LYS A 301 -6.32 21.84 -1.74
N ASN A 302 -5.50 21.89 -2.80
CA ASN A 302 -5.62 21.02 -3.98
C ASN A 302 -4.63 19.85 -3.98
N ILE A 303 -3.58 19.89 -3.14
CA ILE A 303 -2.54 18.84 -3.06
C ILE A 303 -2.61 18.21 -1.69
N THR A 304 -3.01 16.94 -1.63
CA THR A 304 -3.13 16.20 -0.36
C THR A 304 -1.76 15.82 0.20
N ARG A 305 -1.65 15.66 1.52
CA ARG A 305 -0.44 15.19 2.21
C ARG A 305 0.07 13.87 1.61
N ALA A 306 -0.83 12.89 1.39
CA ALA A 306 -0.44 11.61 0.83
C ALA A 306 0.19 11.72 -0.57
N ARG A 307 -0.31 12.60 -1.43
CA ARG A 307 0.29 12.84 -2.75
C ARG A 307 1.70 13.44 -2.64
N ILE A 308 1.88 14.42 -1.75
CA ILE A 308 3.19 15.01 -1.49
C ILE A 308 4.16 13.96 -0.97
N ASN A 309 3.74 13.19 0.02
CA ASN A 309 4.57 12.13 0.60
C ASN A 309 4.99 11.11 -0.47
N ARG A 310 4.08 10.68 -1.36
CA ARG A 310 4.42 9.75 -2.44
C ARG A 310 5.44 10.35 -3.40
N ALA A 311 5.24 11.60 -3.85
CA ALA A 311 6.20 12.26 -4.72
C ALA A 311 7.60 12.38 -4.08
N LEU A 312 7.68 12.78 -2.80
CA LEU A 312 8.94 12.85 -2.06
C LEU A 312 9.58 11.47 -1.88
N LEU A 313 8.76 10.46 -1.57
CA LEU A 313 9.22 9.08 -1.45
C LEU A 313 9.71 8.52 -2.80
N HIS A 314 9.05 8.82 -3.91
CA HIS A 314 9.51 8.41 -5.23
C HIS A 314 10.82 9.07 -5.62
N CYS A 315 11.05 10.34 -5.23
CA CYS A 315 12.38 10.95 -5.33
C CYS A 315 13.42 10.14 -4.54
N LEU A 316 13.10 9.79 -3.30
CA LEU A 316 13.97 9.04 -2.40
C LEU A 316 14.29 7.63 -2.93
N LEU A 317 13.31 6.95 -3.52
CA LEU A 317 13.43 5.58 -4.06
C LEU A 317 13.85 5.56 -5.53
N SER A 318 14.09 6.73 -6.15
CA SER A 318 14.42 6.86 -7.57
C SER A 318 13.44 6.16 -8.51
N ILE A 319 12.15 6.24 -8.20
CA ILE A 319 11.07 5.72 -9.05
C ILE A 319 10.62 6.84 -9.98
N SER A 320 10.84 6.68 -11.29
CA SER A 320 10.53 7.68 -12.30
C SER A 320 9.12 7.51 -12.90
N GLN A 321 8.63 8.54 -13.59
CA GLN A 321 7.41 8.46 -14.38
C GLN A 321 7.56 7.43 -15.52
N ASP A 322 8.72 7.41 -16.19
CA ASP A 322 9.01 6.45 -17.26
C ASP A 322 9.00 5.01 -16.77
N ASP A 323 9.50 4.78 -15.54
CA ASP A 323 9.42 3.47 -14.90
C ASP A 323 7.95 3.04 -14.72
N MET A 324 7.13 3.93 -14.19
CA MET A 324 5.71 3.63 -13.96
C MET A 324 4.94 3.38 -15.26
N GLU A 325 5.25 4.10 -16.34
CA GLU A 325 4.68 3.86 -17.66
C GLU A 325 5.11 2.51 -18.24
N LEU A 326 6.41 2.17 -18.15
CA LEU A 326 6.94 0.88 -18.56
C LEU A 326 6.28 -0.27 -17.80
N PHE A 327 6.18 -0.15 -16.47
CA PHE A 327 5.59 -1.19 -15.63
C PHE A 327 4.09 -1.37 -15.90
N ARG A 328 3.37 -0.28 -16.15
CA ARG A 328 1.97 -0.33 -16.54
C ARG A 328 1.78 -1.00 -17.90
N ALA A 329 2.60 -0.66 -18.90
CA ALA A 329 2.56 -1.25 -20.22
C ALA A 329 2.85 -2.77 -20.20
N SER A 330 3.67 -3.25 -19.27
CA SER A 330 3.96 -4.67 -19.07
C SER A 330 2.90 -5.42 -18.23
N GLY A 331 1.84 -4.73 -17.77
CA GLY A 331 0.76 -5.28 -16.97
C GLY A 331 1.09 -5.36 -15.47
N PHE A 332 1.89 -4.43 -14.98
CA PHE A 332 2.28 -4.22 -13.58
C PHE A 332 3.21 -5.32 -13.03
N CYS A 333 2.69 -6.25 -12.23
CA CYS A 333 3.51 -7.24 -11.54
C CYS A 333 4.05 -8.32 -12.49
N SER A 334 5.34 -8.26 -12.82
CA SER A 334 6.03 -9.24 -13.66
C SER A 334 6.46 -10.50 -12.91
N TYR A 335 6.29 -10.55 -11.60
CA TYR A 335 6.60 -11.70 -10.74
C TYR A 335 5.76 -11.69 -9.46
N ALA A 336 5.67 -12.84 -8.80
CA ALA A 336 5.08 -13.00 -7.48
C ALA A 336 6.18 -13.41 -6.49
N ARG A 337 6.51 -12.54 -5.53
CA ARG A 337 7.47 -12.86 -4.46
C ARG A 337 6.73 -13.33 -3.22
N ILE A 338 7.04 -14.54 -2.75
CA ILE A 338 6.50 -15.09 -1.51
C ILE A 338 7.31 -14.56 -0.32
N LEU A 339 6.64 -13.87 0.59
CA LEU A 339 7.20 -13.44 1.88
C LEU A 339 7.00 -14.49 2.97
N GLY A 340 5.88 -15.20 2.95
CA GLY A 340 5.62 -16.24 3.93
C GLY A 340 4.37 -17.07 3.60
N PHE A 341 4.28 -18.24 4.26
CA PHE A 341 3.11 -19.12 4.14
C PHE A 341 2.97 -20.02 5.37
N LYS A 342 1.77 -20.57 5.57
CA LYS A 342 1.51 -21.61 6.57
C LYS A 342 1.96 -22.98 6.09
N SER A 343 2.58 -23.77 6.94
CA SER A 343 3.08 -25.13 6.63
C SER A 343 1.97 -26.07 6.11
N ASN A 344 0.74 -25.87 6.56
CA ASN A 344 -0.42 -26.64 6.10
C ASN A 344 -1.03 -26.15 4.76
N ALA A 345 -0.51 -25.07 4.14
CA ALA A 345 -0.98 -24.52 2.87
C ALA A 345 -0.35 -25.18 1.64
N SER A 346 0.10 -26.44 1.73
CA SER A 346 0.79 -27.15 0.64
C SER A 346 -0.02 -27.27 -0.64
N SER A 347 -1.34 -27.49 -0.54
CA SER A 347 -2.26 -27.53 -1.68
C SER A 347 -2.36 -26.19 -2.40
N LEU A 348 -2.39 -25.07 -1.66
CA LEU A 348 -2.37 -23.72 -2.21
C LEU A 348 -1.04 -23.46 -2.95
N LEU A 349 0.10 -23.77 -2.34
CA LEU A 349 1.42 -23.60 -2.97
C LEU A 349 1.56 -24.43 -4.25
N LYS A 350 1.01 -25.65 -4.28
CA LYS A 350 0.95 -26.48 -5.48
C LYS A 350 0.08 -25.84 -6.57
N ALA A 351 -1.06 -25.27 -6.20
CA ALA A 351 -1.93 -24.57 -7.14
C ALA A 351 -1.24 -23.30 -7.71
N VAL A 352 -0.61 -22.50 -6.88
CA VAL A 352 0.20 -21.34 -7.32
C VAL A 352 1.28 -21.78 -8.30
N LYS A 353 2.05 -22.83 -7.97
CA LYS A 353 3.12 -23.35 -8.85
C LYS A 353 2.60 -23.80 -10.22
N ASN A 354 1.40 -24.39 -10.27
CA ASN A 354 0.86 -24.98 -11.50
C ASN A 354 0.13 -23.95 -12.38
N ASN A 355 -0.48 -22.93 -11.78
CA ASN A 355 -1.40 -22.02 -12.47
C ASN A 355 -0.84 -20.61 -12.68
N ALA A 356 0.19 -20.20 -11.91
CA ALA A 356 0.76 -18.87 -12.06
C ALA A 356 1.35 -18.69 -13.47
N ASN A 357 0.98 -17.57 -14.11
CA ASN A 357 1.48 -17.19 -15.43
C ASN A 357 2.63 -16.18 -15.36
N ILE A 358 3.15 -15.93 -14.16
CA ILE A 358 4.35 -15.13 -13.88
C ILE A 358 5.32 -15.93 -13.01
N PRO A 359 6.64 -15.63 -13.06
CA PRO A 359 7.60 -16.26 -12.18
C PRO A 359 7.27 -16.11 -10.70
N VAL A 360 7.26 -17.23 -9.96
CA VAL A 360 7.11 -17.24 -8.52
C VAL A 360 8.49 -17.28 -7.86
N ILE A 361 8.81 -16.25 -7.08
CA ILE A 361 10.12 -16.07 -6.46
C ILE A 361 10.03 -16.44 -4.98
N THR A 362 10.76 -17.50 -4.64
CA THR A 362 10.94 -17.96 -3.24
C THR A 362 12.35 -17.68 -2.73
N LYS A 363 13.33 -17.58 -3.64
CA LYS A 363 14.74 -17.25 -3.33
C LYS A 363 15.19 -16.14 -4.26
N LEU A 364 15.66 -15.05 -3.70
CA LEU A 364 16.14 -13.90 -4.49
C LEU A 364 17.39 -14.21 -5.30
N ALA A 365 18.24 -15.11 -4.82
CA ALA A 365 19.43 -15.55 -5.57
C ALA A 365 19.10 -16.09 -6.98
N ASP A 366 17.92 -16.69 -7.14
CA ASP A 366 17.47 -17.26 -8.40
C ASP A 366 16.68 -16.26 -9.26
N ALA A 367 16.29 -15.11 -8.70
CA ALA A 367 15.35 -14.18 -9.32
C ALA A 367 15.88 -13.62 -10.64
N LYS A 368 17.15 -13.17 -10.65
CA LYS A 368 17.78 -12.54 -11.83
C LYS A 368 17.69 -13.43 -13.09
N ASN A 369 17.75 -14.74 -12.95
CA ASN A 369 17.69 -15.68 -14.07
C ASN A 369 16.26 -16.05 -14.49
N LYS A 370 15.26 -15.72 -13.67
CA LYS A 370 13.83 -16.03 -13.91
C LYS A 370 13.05 -14.85 -14.43
N LEU A 371 13.54 -13.65 -14.21
CA LEU A 371 12.86 -12.40 -14.53
C LEU A 371 13.35 -11.83 -15.86
N ASP A 372 12.42 -11.23 -16.60
CA ASP A 372 12.73 -10.39 -17.75
C ASP A 372 13.36 -9.05 -17.30
N GLU A 373 13.68 -8.17 -18.25
CA GLU A 373 14.26 -6.87 -17.96
C GLU A 373 13.37 -6.01 -17.07
N THR A 374 12.07 -5.97 -17.35
CA THR A 374 11.08 -5.22 -16.56
C THR A 374 10.97 -5.77 -15.15
N GLY A 375 10.86 -7.09 -14.99
CA GLY A 375 10.82 -7.74 -13.68
C GLY A 375 12.10 -7.51 -12.86
N ASN A 376 13.27 -7.54 -13.49
CA ASN A 376 14.53 -7.21 -12.83
C ASN A 376 14.58 -5.73 -12.40
N LYS A 377 14.03 -4.82 -13.21
CA LYS A 377 13.96 -3.40 -12.87
C LYS A 377 13.01 -3.15 -11.68
N ILE A 378 11.84 -3.76 -11.66
CA ILE A 378 10.91 -3.72 -10.51
C ILE A 378 11.59 -4.27 -9.25
N LEU A 379 12.28 -5.42 -9.36
CA LEU A 379 12.98 -6.02 -8.23
C LEU A 379 14.13 -5.13 -7.73
N SER A 380 14.81 -4.41 -8.60
CA SER A 380 15.89 -3.50 -8.19
C SER A 380 15.37 -2.36 -7.30
N HIS A 381 14.20 -1.79 -7.61
CA HIS A 381 13.56 -0.80 -6.75
C HIS A 381 13.16 -1.39 -5.39
N GLU A 382 12.65 -2.63 -5.38
CA GLU A 382 12.30 -3.31 -4.13
C GLU A 382 13.53 -3.55 -3.24
N LEU A 383 14.64 -4.01 -3.82
CA LEU A 383 15.89 -4.24 -3.08
C LEU A 383 16.49 -2.93 -2.56
N ALA A 384 16.48 -1.86 -3.37
CA ALA A 384 16.95 -0.54 -2.97
C ALA A 384 16.10 0.03 -1.82
N SER A 385 14.77 -0.10 -1.90
CA SER A 385 13.86 0.33 -0.84
C SER A 385 14.10 -0.43 0.48
N SER A 386 14.28 -1.74 0.39
CA SER A 386 14.57 -2.55 1.56
C SER A 386 15.93 -2.22 2.18
N PHE A 387 16.94 -1.94 1.35
CA PHE A 387 18.25 -1.48 1.84
C PHE A 387 18.10 -0.14 2.60
N LEU A 388 17.38 0.81 2.02
CA LEU A 388 17.14 2.12 2.63
C LEU A 388 16.41 1.99 3.98
N TYR A 389 15.38 1.15 4.05
CA TYR A 389 14.66 0.89 5.29
C TYR A 389 15.56 0.28 6.38
N ARG A 390 16.38 -0.72 6.02
CA ARG A 390 17.35 -1.34 6.92
C ARG A 390 18.38 -0.31 7.42
N GLN A 391 18.82 0.59 6.55
CA GLN A 391 19.75 1.67 6.91
C GLN A 391 19.10 2.63 7.92
N ALA A 392 17.83 2.98 7.78
CA ALA A 392 17.11 3.80 8.74
C ALA A 392 17.01 3.10 10.12
N VAL A 393 16.71 1.79 10.14
CA VAL A 393 16.70 1.00 11.38
C VAL A 393 18.08 1.05 12.07
N TRP A 394 19.15 0.83 11.30
CA TRP A 394 20.50 0.86 11.85
C TRP A 394 20.90 2.25 12.37
N CYS A 395 20.58 3.30 11.64
CA CYS A 395 20.88 4.67 12.07
C CYS A 395 20.15 5.05 13.37
N LYS A 396 18.92 4.56 13.54
CA LYS A 396 18.08 4.91 14.68
C LYS A 396 18.35 4.06 15.92
N PHE A 397 18.52 2.74 15.74
CA PHE A 397 18.54 1.80 16.84
C PHE A 397 19.89 1.06 16.98
N HIS A 398 20.81 1.19 16.02
CA HIS A 398 22.06 0.42 15.93
C HIS A 398 21.84 -1.11 15.85
N GLU A 399 20.67 -1.50 15.38
CA GLU A 399 20.27 -2.90 15.16
C GLU A 399 20.19 -3.20 13.65
N THR A 400 20.38 -4.46 13.29
CA THR A 400 20.38 -4.87 11.88
C THR A 400 19.21 -5.78 11.56
N LEU A 401 18.40 -5.42 10.56
CA LEU A 401 17.46 -6.34 9.95
C LEU A 401 18.21 -7.29 8.97
N PRO A 402 17.69 -8.50 8.76
CA PRO A 402 18.28 -9.44 7.79
C PRO A 402 18.38 -8.84 6.39
N ASP A 403 19.45 -9.17 5.69
CA ASP A 403 19.61 -8.86 4.27
C ASP A 403 18.58 -9.62 3.43
N GLU A 404 18.05 -8.99 2.36
CA GLU A 404 17.00 -9.56 1.51
C GLU A 404 17.38 -10.93 0.91
N PHE A 405 18.66 -11.14 0.59
CA PHE A 405 19.17 -12.42 0.06
C PHE A 405 19.34 -13.48 1.14
N ARG A 406 19.44 -13.07 2.41
CA ARG A 406 19.59 -13.96 3.58
C ARG A 406 18.29 -14.13 4.35
N ALA A 407 17.36 -13.20 4.18
CA ALA A 407 16.04 -13.31 4.76
C ALA A 407 15.31 -14.52 4.15
N GLY A 408 15.02 -15.50 4.96
CA GLY A 408 14.22 -16.65 4.58
C GLY A 408 12.74 -16.30 4.44
N ILE A 409 11.99 -17.17 3.77
CA ILE A 409 10.52 -17.12 3.78
C ILE A 409 10.02 -17.39 5.21
N VAL A 410 9.05 -16.62 5.66
CA VAL A 410 8.39 -16.85 6.97
C VAL A 410 7.49 -18.08 6.84
N ILE A 411 7.75 -19.11 7.61
CA ILE A 411 6.94 -20.35 7.66
C ILE A 411 6.42 -20.51 9.08
N ILE A 412 5.11 -20.72 9.24
CA ILE A 412 4.48 -20.97 10.53
C ILE A 412 3.67 -22.27 10.52
#